data_d428450bad74b00af7b79964e0a8db0c
#
_entry.id   d428450bad74b00af7b79964e0a8db0c
#
_cell.length_a   1.000
_cell.length_b   1.000
_cell.length_c   1.000
_cell.angle_alpha   90.00
_cell.angle_beta   90.00
_cell.angle_gamma   90.00
#
_symmetry.space_group_name_H-M   'P 1'
#
loop_
_entity.id
_entity.type
_entity.pdbx_description
1 polymer ?
#
loop_
_entity_poly.entity_id
_entity_poly.type
_entity_poly.pdbx_seq_one_letter_code
_entity_poly.pdbx_strand_id
1 'polypeptide(L)'
;MKKMTVFDSKKRDHLESKAFLDGGVNVQRYDTVKYRQFDKFTDKQLGFFWRPEEVDILKDAKDFKDLTDHEKHIFTANLKRQILLDSVQGRAPVEAFGPLISIPELEAWVQTWTFSETIHSRSYTHIIRNVYSDPAKVFDELLDLSLIHISEPTRLR
;
A
#
# COMPACT_ATOMS: atom_id res chain seq x y z
N MET A 1 -25.88 -5.26 10.03
CA MET A 1 -24.75 -4.47 9.47
C MET A 1 -25.22 -3.04 9.24
N LYS A 2 -24.53 -2.05 9.82
CA LYS A 2 -24.85 -0.63 9.57
C LYS A 2 -24.46 -0.34 8.11
N LYS A 3 -25.40 0.18 7.31
CA LYS A 3 -25.14 0.50 5.90
C LYS A 3 -24.04 1.57 5.86
N MET A 4 -22.86 1.23 5.32
CA MET A 4 -21.80 2.21 5.13
C MET A 4 -22.25 3.22 4.07
N THR A 5 -22.17 4.49 4.38
CA THR A 5 -22.37 5.56 3.42
C THR A 5 -21.02 6.22 3.14
N VAL A 6 -20.78 6.62 1.90
CA VAL A 6 -19.56 7.33 1.50
C VAL A 6 -19.60 8.81 1.94
N PHE A 7 -20.71 9.27 2.47
CA PHE A 7 -20.86 10.63 2.92
C PHE A 7 -21.82 10.68 4.14
N ASP A 8 -21.35 11.24 5.24
CA ASP A 8 -22.17 11.51 6.42
C ASP A 8 -22.71 12.93 6.34
N SER A 9 -24.00 13.08 6.06
CA SER A 9 -24.68 14.39 5.94
C SER A 9 -24.92 15.09 7.27
N LYS A 10 -24.59 14.45 8.40
CA LYS A 10 -24.78 15.05 9.72
C LYS A 10 -23.83 16.22 9.91
N LYS A 11 -24.40 17.40 10.18
CA LYS A 11 -23.58 18.59 10.48
C LYS A 11 -22.81 18.39 11.78
N ARG A 12 -21.48 18.45 11.70
CA ARG A 12 -20.56 18.35 12.82
C ARG A 12 -19.42 19.34 12.67
N ASP A 13 -18.87 19.79 13.79
CA ASP A 13 -17.61 20.50 13.77
C ASP A 13 -16.47 19.45 13.69
N HIS A 14 -15.72 19.44 12.59
CA HIS A 14 -14.61 18.50 12.37
C HIS A 14 -13.47 18.72 13.36
N LEU A 15 -13.32 19.93 13.92
CA LEU A 15 -12.30 20.22 14.94
C LEU A 15 -12.63 19.63 16.32
N GLU A 16 -13.93 19.38 16.59
CA GLU A 16 -14.38 18.72 17.80
C GLU A 16 -14.43 17.19 17.66
N SER A 17 -14.47 16.67 16.44
CA SER A 17 -14.53 15.23 16.17
C SER A 17 -13.29 14.50 16.66
N LYS A 18 -13.48 13.27 17.14
CA LYS A 18 -12.35 12.35 17.42
C LYS A 18 -11.75 11.84 16.12
N ALA A 19 -10.52 11.38 16.16
CA ALA A 19 -9.86 10.80 14.99
C ALA A 19 -10.58 9.55 14.46
N PHE A 20 -11.14 8.75 15.37
CA PHE A 20 -11.82 7.48 15.06
C PHE A 20 -13.16 7.37 15.81
N LEU A 21 -14.06 6.57 15.24
CA LEU A 21 -15.30 6.10 15.87
C LEU A 21 -16.28 7.21 16.25
N ASP A 22 -16.18 8.37 15.66
CA ASP A 22 -17.06 9.53 15.90
C ASP A 22 -17.97 9.85 14.70
N GLY A 23 -18.32 8.82 13.93
CA GLY A 23 -19.10 8.89 12.70
C GLY A 23 -18.20 9.06 11.47
N GLY A 24 -18.81 8.98 10.27
CA GLY A 24 -18.06 9.08 9.01
C GLY A 24 -17.58 10.50 8.70
N VAL A 25 -16.59 10.61 7.86
CA VAL A 25 -16.17 11.90 7.29
C VAL A 25 -17.28 12.45 6.38
N ASN A 26 -17.51 13.76 6.42
CA ASN A 26 -18.41 14.42 5.50
C ASN A 26 -17.62 15.24 4.46
N VAL A 27 -17.56 16.56 4.59
CA VAL A 27 -16.79 17.39 3.66
C VAL A 27 -15.29 17.21 3.92
N GLN A 28 -14.55 16.88 2.88
CA GLN A 28 -13.09 16.84 2.91
C GLN A 28 -12.55 18.27 2.86
N ARG A 29 -12.35 18.88 4.02
CA ARG A 29 -11.86 20.25 4.14
C ARG A 29 -10.53 20.27 4.85
N TYR A 30 -9.60 21.05 4.30
CA TYR A 30 -8.20 21.16 4.75
C TYR A 30 -7.80 22.60 5.05
N ASP A 31 -8.75 23.54 5.04
CA ASP A 31 -8.54 24.93 5.43
C ASP A 31 -8.21 25.06 6.93
N THR A 32 -8.81 24.17 7.72
CA THR A 32 -8.54 24.02 9.15
C THR A 32 -8.51 22.55 9.51
N VAL A 33 -7.43 22.09 10.14
CA VAL A 33 -7.25 20.69 10.53
C VAL A 33 -6.95 20.59 12.02
N LYS A 34 -7.50 19.56 12.67
CA LYS A 34 -7.28 19.31 14.10
C LYS A 34 -5.90 18.74 14.38
N TYR A 35 -5.47 17.79 13.57
CA TYR A 35 -4.19 17.09 13.73
C TYR A 35 -3.26 17.35 12.54
N ARG A 36 -2.57 18.49 12.60
CA ARG A 36 -1.63 18.93 11.55
C ARG A 36 -0.56 17.91 11.18
N GLN A 37 -0.25 16.96 12.06
CA GLN A 37 0.72 15.91 11.74
C GLN A 37 0.27 15.00 10.60
N PHE A 38 -1.02 14.68 10.49
CA PHE A 38 -1.54 13.84 9.40
C PHE A 38 -1.50 14.57 8.06
N ASP A 39 -1.84 15.84 8.06
CA ASP A 39 -1.71 16.72 6.91
C ASP A 39 -0.24 16.79 6.42
N LYS A 40 0.70 17.04 7.34
CA LYS A 40 2.13 17.00 7.03
C LYS A 40 2.62 15.63 6.53
N PHE A 41 2.07 14.52 7.00
CA PHE A 41 2.41 13.19 6.49
C PHE A 41 1.91 12.99 5.07
N THR A 42 0.72 13.50 4.75
CA THR A 42 0.19 13.51 3.39
C THR A 42 1.11 14.30 2.46
N ASP A 43 1.44 15.54 2.82
CA ASP A 43 2.36 16.39 2.04
C ASP A 43 3.71 15.73 1.82
N LYS A 44 4.26 15.13 2.87
CA LYS A 44 5.56 14.43 2.79
C LYS A 44 5.48 13.22 1.84
N GLN A 45 4.42 12.44 1.90
CA GLN A 45 4.22 11.29 1.01
C GLN A 45 4.04 11.72 -0.44
N LEU A 46 3.28 12.79 -0.69
CA LEU A 46 3.14 13.35 -2.04
C LEU A 46 4.48 13.85 -2.60
N GLY A 47 5.35 14.38 -1.74
CA GLY A 47 6.72 14.78 -2.11
C GLY A 47 7.64 13.60 -2.48
N PHE A 48 7.30 12.38 -2.11
CA PHE A 48 8.00 11.15 -2.49
C PHE A 48 7.36 10.42 -3.67
N PHE A 49 6.42 11.05 -4.38
CA PHE A 49 5.83 10.45 -5.56
C PHE A 49 6.89 10.16 -6.63
N TRP A 50 6.85 8.97 -7.19
CA TRP A 50 7.70 8.51 -8.28
C TRP A 50 6.96 7.45 -9.10
N ARG A 51 7.45 7.19 -10.30
CA ARG A 51 6.95 6.13 -11.16
C ARG A 51 8.02 5.07 -11.36
N PRO A 52 7.66 3.78 -11.39
CA PRO A 52 8.63 2.70 -11.60
C PRO A 52 9.51 2.89 -12.83
N GLU A 53 8.95 3.46 -13.89
CA GLU A 53 9.64 3.69 -15.16
C GLU A 53 10.73 4.78 -15.08
N GLU A 54 10.80 5.56 -14.01
CA GLU A 54 11.85 6.56 -13.77
C GLU A 54 13.16 5.93 -13.29
N VAL A 55 13.11 4.65 -12.86
CA VAL A 55 14.29 3.90 -12.44
C VAL A 55 14.87 3.15 -13.65
N ASP A 56 16.11 3.47 -14.01
CA ASP A 56 16.82 2.76 -15.09
C ASP A 56 17.28 1.38 -14.61
N ILE A 57 16.66 0.33 -15.14
CA ILE A 57 16.99 -1.08 -14.87
C ILE A 57 17.40 -1.84 -16.14
N LEU A 58 17.84 -1.14 -17.18
CA LEU A 58 18.20 -1.76 -18.48
C LEU A 58 19.35 -2.78 -18.36
N LYS A 59 20.25 -2.57 -17.40
CA LYS A 59 21.39 -3.48 -17.16
C LYS A 59 21.04 -4.67 -16.27
N ASP A 60 19.99 -4.55 -15.47
CA ASP A 60 19.68 -5.52 -14.40
C ASP A 60 19.37 -6.91 -14.95
N ALA A 61 18.79 -7.01 -16.15
CA ALA A 61 18.56 -8.31 -16.79
C ALA A 61 19.87 -9.07 -17.11
N LYS A 62 20.93 -8.34 -17.46
CA LYS A 62 22.26 -8.94 -17.69
C LYS A 62 22.90 -9.29 -16.34
N ASP A 63 22.91 -8.35 -15.42
CA ASP A 63 23.53 -8.54 -14.10
C ASP A 63 22.87 -9.70 -13.36
N PHE A 64 21.55 -9.85 -13.46
CA PHE A 64 20.81 -10.99 -12.89
C PHE A 64 21.22 -12.33 -13.53
N LYS A 65 21.50 -12.38 -14.84
CA LYS A 65 21.97 -13.62 -15.50
C LYS A 65 23.34 -14.06 -14.98
N ASP A 66 24.18 -13.10 -14.64
CA ASP A 66 25.55 -13.33 -14.17
C ASP A 66 25.60 -13.76 -12.69
N LEU A 67 24.50 -13.65 -11.94
CA LEU A 67 24.37 -14.14 -10.57
C LEU A 67 24.48 -15.67 -10.50
N THR A 68 24.97 -16.17 -9.39
CA THR A 68 24.91 -17.60 -9.05
C THR A 68 23.46 -18.06 -8.83
N ASP A 69 23.20 -19.35 -8.91
CA ASP A 69 21.86 -19.91 -8.67
C ASP A 69 21.36 -19.58 -7.24
N HIS A 70 22.27 -19.54 -6.27
CA HIS A 70 21.96 -19.19 -4.89
C HIS A 70 21.51 -17.72 -4.76
N GLU A 71 22.25 -16.80 -5.37
CA GLU A 71 21.90 -15.36 -5.39
C GLU A 71 20.58 -15.11 -6.11
N LYS A 72 20.37 -15.76 -7.27
CA LYS A 72 19.08 -15.70 -7.99
C LYS A 72 17.93 -16.21 -7.12
N HIS A 73 18.15 -17.30 -6.39
CA HIS A 73 17.13 -17.83 -5.48
C HIS A 73 16.80 -16.84 -4.36
N ILE A 74 17.80 -16.26 -3.70
CA ILE A 74 17.61 -15.28 -2.62
C ILE A 74 16.85 -14.06 -3.15
N PHE A 75 17.29 -13.49 -4.27
CA PHE A 75 16.65 -12.33 -4.88
C PHE A 75 15.19 -12.61 -5.23
N THR A 76 14.94 -13.72 -5.92
CA THR A 76 13.58 -14.10 -6.35
C THR A 76 12.67 -14.38 -5.16
N ALA A 77 13.14 -15.08 -4.14
CA ALA A 77 12.36 -15.40 -2.94
C ALA A 77 11.97 -14.13 -2.16
N ASN A 78 12.91 -13.18 -2.00
CA ASN A 78 12.63 -11.90 -1.36
C ASN A 78 11.64 -11.07 -2.16
N LEU A 79 11.81 -11.00 -3.49
CA LEU A 79 10.90 -10.24 -4.35
C LEU A 79 9.48 -10.81 -4.29
N LYS A 80 9.33 -12.13 -4.38
CA LYS A 80 8.05 -12.82 -4.23
C LYS A 80 7.40 -12.52 -2.87
N ARG A 81 8.18 -12.56 -1.79
CA ARG A 81 7.68 -12.21 -0.46
C ARG A 81 7.17 -10.77 -0.38
N GLN A 82 7.91 -9.81 -0.92
CA GLN A 82 7.51 -8.40 -0.93
C GLN A 82 6.22 -8.20 -1.72
N ILE A 83 6.07 -8.83 -2.88
CA ILE A 83 4.83 -8.77 -3.68
C ILE A 83 3.61 -9.24 -2.86
N LEU A 84 3.75 -10.34 -2.11
CA LEU A 84 2.68 -10.85 -1.26
C LEU A 84 2.36 -9.89 -0.11
N LEU A 85 3.38 -9.37 0.57
CA LEU A 85 3.21 -8.43 1.68
C LEU A 85 2.52 -7.15 1.21
N ASP A 86 2.96 -6.55 0.12
CA ASP A 86 2.41 -5.29 -0.39
C ASP A 86 1.04 -5.50 -1.06
N SER A 87 0.73 -6.72 -1.50
CA SER A 87 -0.65 -7.06 -1.90
C SER A 87 -1.64 -6.99 -0.74
N VAL A 88 -1.18 -7.27 0.48
CA VAL A 88 -1.96 -7.07 1.71
C VAL A 88 -1.92 -5.61 2.15
N GLN A 89 -0.74 -5.02 2.24
CA GLN A 89 -0.55 -3.63 2.68
C GLN A 89 -1.18 -2.61 1.73
N GLY A 90 -1.26 -2.91 0.43
CA GLY A 90 -1.95 -2.06 -0.53
C GLY A 90 -3.48 -1.98 -0.34
N ARG A 91 -4.05 -2.81 0.51
CA ARG A 91 -5.51 -2.83 0.79
C ARG A 91 -5.82 -2.56 2.26
N ALA A 92 -5.02 -3.12 3.15
CA ALA A 92 -5.29 -3.13 4.58
C ALA A 92 -5.50 -1.74 5.22
N PRO A 93 -4.75 -0.68 4.90
CA PRO A 93 -4.95 0.60 5.55
C PRO A 93 -6.35 1.18 5.34
N VAL A 94 -6.83 1.21 4.10
CA VAL A 94 -8.18 1.74 3.80
C VAL A 94 -9.27 0.80 4.31
N GLU A 95 -9.11 -0.52 4.17
CA GLU A 95 -10.10 -1.48 4.64
C GLU A 95 -10.22 -1.51 6.17
N ALA A 96 -9.07 -1.43 6.87
CA ALA A 96 -9.04 -1.51 8.32
C ALA A 96 -9.40 -0.18 8.99
N PHE A 97 -8.87 0.93 8.51
CA PHE A 97 -9.04 2.23 9.14
C PHE A 97 -10.14 3.07 8.52
N GLY A 98 -10.35 2.98 7.20
CA GLY A 98 -11.34 3.80 6.49
C GLY A 98 -12.72 3.83 7.13
N PRO A 99 -13.32 2.69 7.51
CA PRO A 99 -14.64 2.66 8.17
C PRO A 99 -14.68 3.29 9.57
N LEU A 100 -13.51 3.48 10.18
CA LEU A 100 -13.36 3.98 11.55
C LEU A 100 -13.00 5.46 11.61
N ILE A 101 -12.45 6.01 10.53
CA ILE A 101 -11.95 7.39 10.48
C ILE A 101 -13.10 8.38 10.53
N SER A 102 -12.93 9.45 11.31
CA SER A 102 -13.94 10.49 11.52
C SER A 102 -13.47 11.90 11.15
N ILE A 103 -12.21 12.06 10.72
CA ILE A 103 -11.63 13.38 10.38
C ILE A 103 -10.95 13.34 9.00
N PRO A 104 -11.03 14.41 8.20
CA PRO A 104 -10.58 14.43 6.81
C PRO A 104 -9.06 14.30 6.63
N GLU A 105 -8.25 14.92 7.49
CA GLU A 105 -6.79 14.87 7.39
C GLU A 105 -6.23 13.46 7.62
N LEU A 106 -6.85 12.67 8.48
CA LEU A 106 -6.46 11.28 8.70
C LEU A 106 -6.92 10.39 7.54
N GLU A 107 -8.11 10.64 7.00
CA GLU A 107 -8.60 9.95 5.80
C GLU A 107 -7.66 10.18 4.62
N ALA A 108 -7.29 11.43 4.35
CA ALA A 108 -6.36 11.79 3.27
C ALA A 108 -5.02 11.07 3.43
N TRP A 109 -4.45 11.05 4.64
CA TRP A 109 -3.19 10.36 4.88
C TRP A 109 -3.29 8.85 4.63
N VAL A 110 -4.32 8.18 5.12
CA VAL A 110 -4.52 6.74 4.90
C VAL A 110 -4.72 6.41 3.42
N GLN A 111 -5.46 7.24 2.68
CA GLN A 111 -5.63 7.08 1.23
C GLN A 111 -4.30 7.27 0.48
N THR A 112 -3.50 8.27 0.84
CA THR A 112 -2.19 8.54 0.25
C THR A 112 -1.21 7.40 0.56
N TRP A 113 -1.22 6.87 1.78
CA TRP A 113 -0.45 5.68 2.13
C TRP A 113 -0.81 4.49 1.25
N THR A 114 -2.10 4.16 1.12
CA THR A 114 -2.58 3.07 0.26
C THR A 114 -2.16 3.26 -1.20
N PHE A 115 -2.19 4.50 -1.70
CA PHE A 115 -1.69 4.82 -3.03
C PHE A 115 -0.18 4.56 -3.17
N SER A 116 0.63 4.89 -2.17
CA SER A 116 2.07 4.61 -2.16
C SER A 116 2.36 3.11 -2.26
N GLU A 117 1.59 2.27 -1.57
CA GLU A 117 1.72 0.80 -1.69
C GLU A 117 1.37 0.29 -3.10
N THR A 118 0.48 0.99 -3.79
CA THR A 118 0.18 0.69 -5.21
C THR A 118 1.42 0.96 -6.09
N ILE A 119 2.18 2.00 -5.82
CA ILE A 119 3.43 2.29 -6.53
C ILE A 119 4.44 1.16 -6.30
N HIS A 120 4.60 0.68 -5.05
CA HIS A 120 5.46 -0.46 -4.73
C HIS A 120 5.07 -1.71 -5.53
N SER A 121 3.80 -2.08 -5.53
CA SER A 121 3.30 -3.26 -6.28
C SER A 121 3.57 -3.15 -7.79
N ARG A 122 3.42 -1.95 -8.36
CA ARG A 122 3.75 -1.70 -9.78
C ARG A 122 5.26 -1.80 -10.03
N SER A 123 6.08 -1.40 -9.06
CA SER A 123 7.54 -1.47 -9.17
C SER A 123 8.04 -2.90 -9.22
N TYR A 124 7.47 -3.80 -8.43
CA TYR A 124 7.81 -5.22 -8.53
C TYR A 124 7.46 -5.79 -9.90
N THR A 125 6.32 -5.42 -10.46
CA THR A 125 5.95 -5.82 -11.82
C THR A 125 6.95 -5.27 -12.85
N HIS A 126 7.39 -4.03 -12.68
CA HIS A 126 8.41 -3.41 -13.54
C HIS A 126 9.73 -4.18 -13.48
N ILE A 127 10.22 -4.50 -12.27
CA ILE A 127 11.43 -5.31 -12.06
C ILE A 127 11.29 -6.67 -12.74
N ILE A 128 10.20 -7.41 -12.47
CA ILE A 128 10.00 -8.75 -13.01
C ILE A 128 9.99 -8.75 -14.54
N ARG A 129 9.29 -7.79 -15.15
CA ARG A 129 9.22 -7.69 -16.62
C ARG A 129 10.55 -7.40 -17.28
N ASN A 130 11.45 -6.71 -16.61
CA ASN A 130 12.73 -6.30 -17.18
C ASN A 130 13.87 -7.27 -16.83
N VAL A 131 13.78 -8.01 -15.73
CA VAL A 131 14.85 -8.86 -15.22
C VAL A 131 14.68 -10.33 -15.64
N TYR A 132 13.44 -10.84 -15.62
CA TYR A 132 13.18 -12.26 -15.86
C TYR A 132 12.82 -12.55 -17.32
N SER A 133 13.29 -13.70 -17.82
CA SER A 133 12.95 -14.18 -19.17
C SER A 133 11.51 -14.68 -19.29
N ASP A 134 10.91 -15.12 -18.18
CA ASP A 134 9.51 -15.53 -18.07
C ASP A 134 8.85 -14.86 -16.87
N PRO A 135 8.36 -13.63 -17.04
CA PRO A 135 7.68 -12.89 -15.98
C PRO A 135 6.42 -13.57 -15.45
N ALA A 136 5.65 -14.25 -16.33
CA ALA A 136 4.40 -14.89 -15.95
C ALA A 136 4.65 -16.01 -14.93
N LYS A 137 5.66 -16.84 -15.15
CA LYS A 137 6.04 -17.91 -14.23
C LYS A 137 6.32 -17.41 -12.82
N VAL A 138 6.98 -16.25 -12.68
CA VAL A 138 7.29 -15.68 -11.36
C VAL A 138 6.00 -15.34 -10.60
N PHE A 139 4.99 -14.80 -11.28
CA PHE A 139 3.70 -14.46 -10.67
C PHE A 139 2.84 -15.70 -10.39
N ASP A 140 2.81 -16.65 -11.31
CA ASP A 140 2.01 -17.88 -11.15
C ASP A 140 2.48 -18.71 -9.96
N GLU A 141 3.77 -18.72 -9.67
CA GLU A 141 4.35 -19.43 -8.54
C GLU A 141 4.20 -18.70 -7.18
N LEU A 142 3.66 -17.48 -7.15
CA LEU A 142 3.55 -16.71 -5.89
C LEU A 142 2.68 -17.42 -4.85
N LEU A 143 1.57 -18.01 -5.27
CA LEU A 143 0.63 -18.67 -4.39
C LEU A 143 1.02 -20.11 -4.04
N ASP A 144 1.96 -20.69 -4.77
CA ASP A 144 2.50 -22.03 -4.49
C ASP A 144 3.51 -22.03 -3.32
N LEU A 145 3.95 -20.85 -2.91
CA LEU A 145 4.90 -20.72 -1.81
C LEU A 145 4.18 -20.96 -0.48
N SER A 146 4.72 -21.88 0.32
CA SER A 146 4.33 -22.08 1.72
C SER A 146 4.45 -20.83 2.61
N LEU A 147 4.94 -19.72 2.06
CA LEU A 147 5.06 -18.40 2.69
C LEU A 147 3.70 -17.76 3.03
N ILE A 148 2.60 -18.19 2.42
CA ILE A 148 1.25 -17.71 2.75
C ILE A 148 0.93 -18.01 4.22
N HIS A 149 1.41 -19.11 4.76
CA HIS A 149 1.18 -19.50 6.16
C HIS A 149 1.94 -18.64 7.18
N ILE A 150 2.96 -17.90 6.76
CA ILE A 150 3.74 -17.01 7.65
C ILE A 150 3.09 -15.62 7.78
N SER A 151 2.28 -15.22 6.83
CA SER A 151 1.66 -13.90 6.76
C SER A 151 0.15 -13.88 7.04
N GLU A 152 -0.49 -15.03 7.22
CA GLU A 152 -1.87 -15.02 7.72
C GLU A 152 -1.88 -14.53 9.17
N PRO A 153 -2.61 -13.43 9.47
CA PRO A 153 -2.88 -13.10 10.87
C PRO A 153 -3.60 -14.29 11.47
N THR A 154 -3.04 -14.85 12.52
CA THR A 154 -3.69 -15.87 13.33
C THR A 154 -5.11 -15.39 13.60
N ARG A 155 -6.12 -16.05 13.00
CA ARG A 155 -7.51 -15.80 13.39
C ARG A 155 -7.60 -16.11 14.88
N LEU A 156 -7.63 -15.06 15.67
CA LEU A 156 -8.02 -15.20 17.07
C LEU A 156 -9.44 -15.80 17.06
N ARG A 157 -9.52 -17.05 17.48
CA ARG A 157 -10.80 -17.74 17.72
C ARG A 157 -11.45 -17.16 18.98
#